data_24d12c1839a18f0a79456cb37f377209
#
_entry.id   24d12c1839a18f0a79456cb37f377209
#
_cell.length_a   1.000
_cell.length_b   1.000
_cell.length_c   1.000
_cell.angle_alpha   90.00
_cell.angle_beta   90.00
_cell.angle_gamma   90.00
#
_symmetry.space_group_name_H-M   'P 1'
#
loop_
_entity.id
_entity.type
_entity.pdbx_description
1 polymer ?
#
loop_
_entity_poly.entity_id
_entity_poly.type
_entity_poly.pdbx_seq_one_letter_code
_entity_poly.pdbx_strand_id
1 'polypeptide(L)'
;ATGTSVRLTDQLTGESFDVTARAVINASGVWAGEVDSSITLRPSRGTHLVFEAKSFGNPTAALTIPIPGELNRFVFAMPEQLGRVYLGLTDEDAPGPIPDVPEPTSEEIGFLLETVNTALDVKLDRDDVIGAYAGLRPLIDAIGADERSIDKKHSRTADVSRDHAVVESPSGVISVI
;
A
#
# COMPACT_ATOMS: atom_id res chain seq x y z
N ALA A 1 26.69 29.07 -3.58
CA ALA A 1 25.85 27.91 -3.76
C ALA A 1 24.44 28.31 -3.35
N THR A 2 23.51 28.32 -4.32
CA THR A 2 22.10 28.58 -4.09
C THR A 2 21.50 27.28 -3.52
N GLY A 3 21.25 27.26 -2.22
CA GLY A 3 20.58 26.15 -1.57
C GLY A 3 19.07 26.41 -1.47
N THR A 4 18.28 25.35 -1.41
CA THR A 4 16.86 25.40 -1.09
C THR A 4 16.69 25.44 0.42
N SER A 5 15.92 26.40 0.95
CA SER A 5 15.58 26.45 2.38
C SER A 5 14.29 25.68 2.64
N VAL A 6 14.32 24.81 3.62
CA VAL A 6 13.19 23.98 4.05
C VAL A 6 12.90 24.25 5.51
N ARG A 7 11.66 24.58 5.84
CA ARG A 7 11.21 24.69 7.23
C ARG A 7 10.73 23.32 7.71
N LEU A 8 11.31 22.87 8.81
CA LEU A 8 10.94 21.64 9.49
C LEU A 8 10.27 21.95 10.82
N THR A 9 9.29 21.15 11.20
CA THR A 9 8.66 21.19 12.52
C THR A 9 8.82 19.84 13.19
N ASP A 10 9.45 19.82 14.35
CA ASP A 10 9.52 18.64 15.19
C ASP A 10 8.14 18.40 15.81
N GLN A 11 7.51 17.29 15.46
CA GLN A 11 6.17 16.93 15.93
C GLN A 11 6.13 16.55 17.43
N LEU A 12 7.27 16.22 18.02
CA LEU A 12 7.34 15.88 19.44
C LEU A 12 7.47 17.11 20.33
N THR A 13 8.25 18.11 19.88
CA THR A 13 8.53 19.33 20.68
C THR A 13 7.70 20.53 20.21
N GLY A 14 7.22 20.52 18.97
CA GLY A 14 6.58 21.67 18.31
C GLY A 14 7.57 22.75 17.83
N GLU A 15 8.88 22.55 17.99
CA GLU A 15 9.89 23.49 17.53
C GLU A 15 10.01 23.48 16.01
N SER A 16 10.15 24.67 15.42
CA SER A 16 10.38 24.83 13.99
C SER A 16 11.78 25.42 13.73
N PHE A 17 12.46 24.91 12.72
CA PHE A 17 13.76 25.38 12.31
C PHE A 17 13.95 25.30 10.80
N ASP A 18 14.82 26.14 10.25
CA ASP A 18 15.10 26.17 8.81
C ASP A 18 16.43 25.44 8.51
N VAL A 19 16.38 24.61 7.47
CA VAL A 19 17.53 23.86 6.96
C VAL A 19 17.81 24.28 5.52
N THR A 20 19.06 24.59 5.20
CA THR A 20 19.49 24.85 3.82
C THR A 20 20.10 23.57 3.25
N ALA A 21 19.53 23.08 2.16
CA ALA A 21 19.97 21.87 1.47
C ALA A 21 20.31 22.15 0.00
N ARG A 22 21.15 21.32 -0.59
CA ARG A 22 21.45 21.38 -2.03
C ARG A 22 20.29 20.86 -2.89
N ALA A 23 19.53 19.91 -2.36
CA ALA A 23 18.34 19.34 -2.97
C ALA A 23 17.40 18.87 -1.88
N VAL A 24 16.11 18.81 -2.19
CA VAL A 24 15.06 18.24 -1.34
C VAL A 24 14.51 17.03 -2.06
N ILE A 25 14.57 15.88 -1.40
CA ILE A 25 14.03 14.63 -1.92
C ILE A 25 12.75 14.31 -1.18
N ASN A 26 11.65 14.21 -1.93
CA ASN A 26 10.37 13.76 -1.43
C ASN A 26 10.24 12.25 -1.66
N ALA A 27 10.41 11.46 -0.61
CA ALA A 27 10.22 10.01 -0.62
C ALA A 27 9.19 9.61 0.46
N SER A 28 8.14 10.42 0.61
CA SER A 28 7.14 10.28 1.67
C SER A 28 6.01 9.28 1.35
N GLY A 29 6.16 8.50 0.28
CA GLY A 29 5.20 7.44 -0.08
C GLY A 29 3.80 8.00 -0.33
N VAL A 30 2.80 7.51 0.37
CA VAL A 30 1.39 7.94 0.17
C VAL A 30 1.13 9.42 0.49
N TRP A 31 2.02 10.08 1.23
CA TRP A 31 1.95 11.52 1.54
C TRP A 31 2.71 12.39 0.53
N ALA A 32 3.18 11.83 -0.59
CA ALA A 32 3.99 12.58 -1.54
C ALA A 32 3.29 13.82 -2.09
N GLY A 33 1.97 13.77 -2.28
CA GLY A 33 1.16 14.90 -2.70
C GLY A 33 1.01 16.02 -1.65
N GLU A 34 1.25 15.75 -0.37
CA GLU A 34 1.26 16.77 0.68
C GLU A 34 2.55 17.60 0.66
N VAL A 35 3.66 16.97 0.26
CA VAL A 35 4.96 17.63 0.12
C VAL A 35 5.08 18.34 -1.22
N ASP A 36 4.54 17.76 -2.29
CA ASP A 36 4.57 18.29 -3.65
C ASP A 36 3.18 18.19 -4.28
N SER A 37 2.45 19.31 -4.30
CA SER A 37 1.09 19.39 -4.83
C SER A 37 0.95 19.15 -6.34
N SER A 38 2.06 19.01 -7.07
CA SER A 38 2.05 18.60 -8.47
C SER A 38 1.80 17.10 -8.65
N ILE A 39 1.81 16.33 -7.54
CA ILE A 39 1.64 14.89 -7.53
C ILE A 39 0.25 14.55 -7.02
N THR A 40 -0.50 13.79 -7.81
CA THR A 40 -1.78 13.23 -7.39
C THR A 40 -1.64 11.71 -7.29
N LEU A 41 -1.98 11.19 -6.10
CA LEU A 41 -1.95 9.76 -5.83
C LEU A 41 -3.36 9.19 -5.69
N ARG A 42 -3.50 7.94 -6.05
CA ARG A 42 -4.67 7.09 -5.80
C ARG A 42 -4.24 5.95 -4.87
N PRO A 43 -4.33 6.13 -3.55
CA PRO A 43 -3.90 5.12 -2.62
C PRO A 43 -4.69 3.83 -2.76
N SER A 44 -3.98 2.70 -2.76
CA SER A 44 -4.58 1.36 -2.75
C SER A 44 -4.25 0.63 -1.46
N ARG A 45 -5.28 0.16 -0.75
CA ARG A 45 -5.11 -0.61 0.48
C ARG A 45 -4.86 -2.08 0.18
N GLY A 46 -3.83 -2.63 0.80
CA GLY A 46 -3.53 -4.04 0.82
C GLY A 46 -3.58 -4.59 2.24
N THR A 47 -4.48 -5.53 2.47
CA THR A 47 -4.72 -6.18 3.77
C THR A 47 -4.06 -7.54 3.83
N HIS A 48 -3.50 -7.87 4.98
CA HIS A 48 -2.99 -9.20 5.30
C HIS A 48 -3.58 -9.70 6.61
N LEU A 49 -3.83 -11.01 6.66
CA LEU A 49 -4.23 -11.72 7.86
C LEU A 49 -3.08 -12.61 8.31
N VAL A 50 -2.95 -12.78 9.61
CA VAL A 50 -1.93 -13.63 10.24
C VAL A 50 -2.62 -14.78 10.94
N PHE A 51 -2.11 -15.99 10.71
CA PHE A 51 -2.60 -17.24 11.30
C PHE A 51 -1.47 -18.00 11.96
N GLU A 52 -1.80 -18.92 12.83
CA GLU A 52 -0.87 -19.97 13.23
C GLU A 52 -0.68 -20.98 12.08
N ALA A 53 0.56 -21.41 11.85
CA ALA A 53 0.85 -22.36 10.76
C ALA A 53 0.07 -23.66 10.88
N LYS A 54 -0.25 -24.09 12.11
CA LYS A 54 -1.06 -25.31 12.35
C LYS A 54 -2.45 -25.23 11.74
N SER A 55 -3.08 -24.03 11.68
CA SER A 55 -4.39 -23.83 11.06
C SER A 55 -4.37 -24.09 9.56
N PHE A 56 -3.19 -23.98 8.93
CA PHE A 56 -2.94 -24.31 7.52
C PHE A 56 -2.31 -25.71 7.32
N GLY A 57 -2.24 -26.55 8.37
CA GLY A 57 -1.58 -27.86 8.27
C GLY A 57 -0.05 -27.77 8.21
N ASN A 58 0.57 -26.70 8.72
CA ASN A 58 2.01 -26.42 8.72
C ASN A 58 2.63 -26.45 7.32
N PRO A 59 2.24 -25.54 6.41
CA PRO A 59 2.76 -25.51 5.05
C PRO A 59 4.26 -25.20 5.05
N THR A 60 4.99 -25.83 4.14
CA THR A 60 6.44 -25.63 3.93
C THR A 60 6.75 -24.81 2.68
N ALA A 61 5.71 -24.45 1.92
CA ALA A 61 5.80 -23.63 0.71
C ALA A 61 4.62 -22.66 0.66
N ALA A 62 4.79 -21.57 -0.06
CA ALA A 62 3.71 -20.62 -0.31
C ALA A 62 2.62 -21.26 -1.18
N LEU A 63 1.37 -20.99 -0.84
CA LEU A 63 0.20 -21.34 -1.64
C LEU A 63 -0.22 -20.13 -2.46
N THR A 64 -0.45 -20.32 -3.75
CA THR A 64 -1.01 -19.32 -4.66
C THR A 64 -2.44 -19.73 -4.98
N ILE A 65 -3.40 -18.93 -4.55
CA ILE A 65 -4.82 -19.25 -4.61
C ILE A 65 -5.49 -18.29 -5.58
N PRO A 66 -6.02 -18.78 -6.72
CA PRO A 66 -6.69 -17.91 -7.70
C PRO A 66 -7.97 -17.32 -7.09
N ILE A 67 -8.23 -16.07 -7.38
CA ILE A 67 -9.47 -15.40 -6.97
C ILE A 67 -10.58 -15.86 -7.92
N PRO A 68 -11.69 -16.41 -7.40
CA PRO A 68 -12.79 -16.89 -8.24
C PRO A 68 -13.35 -15.80 -9.15
N GLY A 69 -13.44 -16.09 -10.44
CA GLY A 69 -13.98 -15.17 -11.45
C GLY A 69 -13.01 -14.09 -11.93
N GLU A 70 -11.77 -14.07 -11.45
CA GLU A 70 -10.75 -13.10 -11.88
C GLU A 70 -9.60 -13.78 -12.62
N LEU A 71 -9.19 -13.20 -13.73
CA LEU A 71 -8.02 -13.66 -14.48
C LEU A 71 -6.74 -13.02 -13.92
N ASN A 72 -5.72 -13.84 -13.72
CA ASN A 72 -4.38 -13.40 -13.31
C ASN A 72 -4.31 -12.67 -11.94
N ARG A 73 -5.30 -12.92 -11.06
CA ARG A 73 -5.28 -12.40 -9.68
C ARG A 73 -5.30 -13.54 -8.68
N PHE A 74 -4.51 -13.38 -7.64
CA PHE A 74 -4.26 -14.42 -6.66
C PHE A 74 -4.17 -13.84 -5.26
N VAL A 75 -4.55 -14.66 -4.29
CA VAL A 75 -4.22 -14.48 -2.88
C VAL A 75 -3.10 -15.45 -2.54
N PHE A 76 -2.18 -15.03 -1.71
CA PHE A 76 -1.02 -15.83 -1.30
C PHE A 76 -1.12 -16.19 0.18
N ALA A 77 -0.91 -17.45 0.52
CA ALA A 77 -0.67 -17.86 1.89
C ALA A 77 0.81 -18.24 2.03
N MET A 78 1.56 -17.41 2.74
CA MET A 78 3.02 -17.52 2.87
C MET A 78 3.39 -18.00 4.27
N PRO A 79 4.02 -19.18 4.41
CA PRO A 79 4.59 -19.59 5.68
C PRO A 79 5.77 -18.68 6.04
N GLU A 80 5.78 -18.23 7.28
CA GLU A 80 6.77 -17.33 7.82
C GLU A 80 7.42 -17.90 9.08
N GLN A 81 8.42 -17.18 9.58
CA GLN A 81 9.09 -17.56 10.82
C GLN A 81 8.13 -17.62 12.01
N LEU A 82 8.55 -18.28 13.07
CA LEU A 82 7.80 -18.44 14.32
C LEU A 82 6.46 -19.17 14.17
N GLY A 83 6.32 -20.02 13.15
CA GLY A 83 5.11 -20.82 12.94
C GLY A 83 3.89 -19.98 12.58
N ARG A 84 4.07 -18.98 11.74
CA ARG A 84 3.00 -18.10 11.22
C ARG A 84 2.77 -18.35 9.73
N VAL A 85 1.55 -18.03 9.29
CA VAL A 85 1.21 -17.92 7.86
C VAL A 85 0.59 -16.54 7.65
N TYR A 86 1.10 -15.82 6.66
CA TYR A 86 0.53 -14.54 6.20
C TYR A 86 -0.30 -14.79 4.97
N LEU A 87 -1.58 -14.47 5.09
CA LEU A 87 -2.55 -14.55 4.01
C LEU A 87 -2.80 -13.15 3.45
N GLY A 88 -2.58 -12.94 2.19
CA GLY A 88 -2.79 -11.65 1.52
C GLY A 88 -2.72 -11.80 0.01
N LEU A 89 -3.05 -10.79 -0.74
CA LEU A 89 -3.38 -9.44 -0.25
C LEU A 89 -4.62 -8.94 -0.98
N THR A 90 -5.23 -7.90 -0.45
CA THR A 90 -6.25 -7.13 -1.15
C THR A 90 -5.64 -6.01 -2.01
N ASP A 91 -6.43 -5.41 -2.86
CA ASP A 91 -6.05 -4.27 -3.70
C ASP A 91 -7.28 -3.38 -3.89
N GLU A 92 -7.60 -2.60 -2.85
CA GLU A 92 -8.82 -1.83 -2.75
C GLU A 92 -8.52 -0.32 -2.75
N ASP A 93 -9.34 0.44 -3.46
CA ASP A 93 -9.27 1.90 -3.39
C ASP A 93 -9.41 2.38 -1.94
N ALA A 94 -8.54 3.30 -1.54
CA ALA A 94 -8.56 3.94 -0.23
C ALA A 94 -8.69 5.46 -0.37
N PRO A 95 -9.85 5.96 -0.84
CA PRO A 95 -10.07 7.38 -1.02
C PRO A 95 -10.21 8.10 0.32
N GLY A 96 -9.86 9.39 0.34
CA GLY A 96 -9.99 10.25 1.51
C GLY A 96 -8.65 10.57 2.18
N PRO A 97 -8.69 11.10 3.41
CA PRO A 97 -7.49 11.42 4.17
C PRO A 97 -6.63 10.18 4.42
N ILE A 98 -5.32 10.34 4.29
CA ILE A 98 -4.37 9.26 4.56
C ILE A 98 -4.26 9.07 6.09
N PRO A 99 -4.61 7.90 6.62
CA PRO A 99 -4.46 7.63 8.05
C PRO A 99 -3.01 7.32 8.39
N ASP A 100 -2.57 7.67 9.59
CA ASP A 100 -1.24 7.31 10.11
C ASP A 100 -1.05 5.79 10.18
N VAL A 101 -2.12 5.07 10.54
CA VAL A 101 -2.15 3.61 10.60
C VAL A 101 -3.36 3.11 9.80
N PRO A 102 -3.16 2.59 8.59
CA PRO A 102 -4.23 1.96 7.83
C PRO A 102 -4.74 0.70 8.53
N GLU A 103 -6.06 0.53 8.55
CA GLU A 103 -6.70 -0.64 9.15
C GLU A 103 -7.41 -1.50 8.09
N PRO A 104 -7.39 -2.85 8.25
CA PRO A 104 -8.20 -3.76 7.45
C PRO A 104 -9.69 -3.49 7.62
N THR A 105 -10.46 -3.62 6.54
CA THR A 105 -11.93 -3.60 6.65
C THR A 105 -12.49 -5.00 6.88
N SER A 106 -13.73 -5.05 7.40
CA SER A 106 -14.44 -6.31 7.58
C SER A 106 -14.68 -7.04 6.26
N GLU A 107 -14.89 -6.30 5.19
CA GLU A 107 -15.07 -6.81 3.83
C GLU A 107 -13.80 -7.46 3.30
N GLU A 108 -12.65 -6.81 3.49
CA GLU A 108 -11.35 -7.36 3.08
C GLU A 108 -10.99 -8.63 3.85
N ILE A 109 -11.26 -8.65 5.16
CA ILE A 109 -11.07 -9.86 5.98
C ILE A 109 -11.97 -10.99 5.48
N GLY A 110 -13.25 -10.70 5.22
CA GLY A 110 -14.19 -11.66 4.65
C GLY A 110 -13.73 -12.21 3.31
N PHE A 111 -13.34 -11.33 2.40
CA PHE A 111 -12.84 -11.70 1.07
C PHE A 111 -11.64 -12.65 1.14
N LEU A 112 -10.66 -12.36 2.01
CA LEU A 112 -9.47 -13.19 2.15
C LEU A 112 -9.81 -14.58 2.71
N LEU A 113 -10.70 -14.65 3.73
CA LEU A 113 -11.17 -15.91 4.29
C LEU A 113 -11.98 -16.72 3.27
N GLU A 114 -12.90 -16.11 2.55
CA GLU A 114 -13.67 -16.77 1.51
C GLU A 114 -12.75 -17.33 0.42
N THR A 115 -11.78 -16.53 -0.04
CA THR A 115 -10.86 -16.94 -1.11
C THR A 115 -9.98 -18.11 -0.67
N VAL A 116 -9.34 -18.05 0.49
CA VAL A 116 -8.46 -19.12 0.96
C VAL A 116 -9.24 -20.41 1.18
N ASN A 117 -10.47 -20.32 1.65
CA ASN A 117 -11.34 -21.46 1.90
C ASN A 117 -11.79 -22.19 0.62
N THR A 118 -11.55 -21.64 -0.57
CA THR A 118 -11.75 -22.38 -1.82
C THR A 118 -10.69 -23.45 -2.05
N ALA A 119 -9.50 -23.28 -1.44
CA ALA A 119 -8.34 -24.14 -1.68
C ALA A 119 -7.98 -25.04 -0.48
N LEU A 120 -8.62 -24.84 0.67
CA LEU A 120 -8.34 -25.63 1.88
C LEU A 120 -9.46 -26.61 2.18
N ASP A 121 -9.09 -27.82 2.62
CA ASP A 121 -10.06 -28.82 3.13
C ASP A 121 -10.63 -28.40 4.49
N VAL A 122 -9.78 -27.81 5.36
CA VAL A 122 -10.19 -27.22 6.63
C VAL A 122 -10.62 -25.79 6.40
N LYS A 123 -11.79 -25.41 6.90
CA LYS A 123 -12.29 -24.04 6.76
C LYS A 123 -11.77 -23.17 7.89
N LEU A 124 -11.20 -22.04 7.49
CA LEU A 124 -10.73 -21.00 8.42
C LEU A 124 -11.83 -19.96 8.62
N ASP A 125 -11.92 -19.43 9.81
CA ASP A 125 -12.86 -18.37 10.17
C ASP A 125 -12.14 -17.19 10.86
N ARG A 126 -12.92 -16.23 11.36
CA ARG A 126 -12.37 -15.05 12.03
C ARG A 126 -11.66 -15.36 13.35
N ASP A 127 -12.04 -16.42 14.02
CA ASP A 127 -11.45 -16.82 15.30
C ASP A 127 -10.06 -17.46 15.11
N ASP A 128 -9.75 -17.94 13.89
CA ASP A 128 -8.41 -18.41 13.53
C ASP A 128 -7.42 -17.26 13.27
N VAL A 129 -7.92 -16.04 13.02
CA VAL A 129 -7.08 -14.87 12.71
C VAL A 129 -6.46 -14.33 14.00
N ILE A 130 -5.15 -14.48 14.14
CA ILE A 130 -4.39 -14.02 15.32
C ILE A 130 -3.83 -12.60 15.15
N GLY A 131 -3.95 -12.01 13.97
CA GLY A 131 -3.56 -10.66 13.68
C GLY A 131 -3.96 -10.24 12.27
N ALA A 132 -4.15 -8.94 12.07
CA ALA A 132 -4.42 -8.35 10.77
C ALA A 132 -3.73 -7.00 10.66
N TYR A 133 -3.27 -6.65 9.45
CA TYR A 133 -2.69 -5.34 9.18
C TYR A 133 -2.95 -4.93 7.73
N ALA A 134 -2.92 -3.63 7.50
CA ALA A 134 -3.04 -3.06 6.16
C ALA A 134 -1.93 -2.05 5.89
N GLY A 135 -1.64 -1.84 4.61
CA GLY A 135 -0.75 -0.80 4.12
C GLY A 135 -1.36 -0.10 2.91
N LEU A 136 -0.93 1.12 2.66
CA LEU A 136 -1.34 1.89 1.48
C LEU A 136 -0.20 1.92 0.45
N ARG A 137 -0.55 1.62 -0.82
CA ARG A 137 0.36 1.77 -1.96
C ARG A 137 0.16 3.14 -2.57
N PRO A 138 1.23 3.89 -2.85
CA PRO A 138 1.15 5.20 -3.50
C PRO A 138 1.04 5.05 -5.02
N LEU A 139 -0.12 4.64 -5.53
CA LEU A 139 -0.30 4.56 -6.98
C LEU A 139 -0.41 5.95 -7.58
N ILE A 140 0.34 6.22 -8.67
CA ILE A 140 0.37 7.53 -9.31
C ILE A 140 -0.87 7.69 -10.19
N ASP A 141 -1.68 8.71 -9.92
CA ASP A 141 -2.85 9.06 -10.74
C ASP A 141 -2.52 10.17 -11.76
N ALA A 142 -1.76 11.21 -11.35
CA ALA A 142 -1.28 12.26 -12.22
C ALA A 142 0.02 12.91 -11.73
N ILE A 143 0.81 13.44 -12.67
CA ILE A 143 2.01 14.23 -12.41
C ILE A 143 1.93 15.50 -13.24
N GLY A 144 1.94 16.67 -12.55
CA GLY A 144 1.88 17.99 -13.19
C GLY A 144 0.50 18.35 -13.75
N ALA A 145 0.40 19.56 -14.32
CA ALA A 145 -0.82 20.03 -14.97
C ALA A 145 -1.04 19.41 -16.37
N ASP A 146 -0.03 18.72 -16.91
CA ASP A 146 -0.18 17.97 -18.14
C ASP A 146 -0.98 16.70 -17.85
N GLU A 147 -2.25 16.73 -18.21
CA GLU A 147 -3.16 15.58 -18.23
C GLU A 147 -2.70 14.52 -19.27
N ARG A 148 -1.47 14.12 -19.24
CA ARG A 148 -1.10 12.80 -19.73
C ARG A 148 -1.58 11.82 -18.69
N SER A 149 -2.91 11.80 -18.57
CA SER A 149 -3.64 10.82 -17.84
C SER A 149 -3.05 9.46 -18.18
N ILE A 150 -2.39 8.88 -17.20
CA ILE A 150 -2.27 7.45 -17.10
C ILE A 150 -3.72 6.98 -17.18
N ASP A 151 -4.05 6.43 -18.30
CA ASP A 151 -5.34 6.03 -18.83
C ASP A 151 -6.50 6.04 -17.81
N LYS A 152 -7.38 7.07 -17.84
CA LYS A 152 -8.63 7.16 -17.03
C LYS A 152 -9.57 5.96 -17.20
N LYS A 153 -9.13 4.94 -17.94
CA LYS A 153 -9.83 3.71 -18.26
C LYS A 153 -9.77 2.65 -17.17
N HIS A 154 -8.89 2.79 -16.18
CA HIS A 154 -8.73 1.76 -15.15
C HIS A 154 -9.72 2.01 -14.02
N SER A 155 -10.79 1.22 -13.99
CA SER A 155 -11.82 1.29 -12.96
C SER A 155 -11.34 0.76 -11.60
N ARG A 156 -10.23 0.00 -11.56
CA ARG A 156 -9.69 -0.67 -10.37
C ARG A 156 -8.23 -0.29 -10.13
N THR A 157 -7.84 -0.12 -8.87
CA THR A 157 -6.44 0.12 -8.46
C THR A 157 -5.50 -1.00 -8.90
N ALA A 158 -5.99 -2.23 -8.96
CA ALA A 158 -5.24 -3.39 -9.43
C ALA A 158 -4.71 -3.26 -10.86
N ASP A 159 -5.35 -2.43 -11.70
CA ASP A 159 -5.00 -2.22 -13.10
C ASP A 159 -4.10 -0.99 -13.32
N VAL A 160 -3.87 -0.18 -12.26
CA VAL A 160 -2.99 1.00 -12.34
C VAL A 160 -1.53 0.54 -12.38
N SER A 161 -0.72 1.19 -13.23
CA SER A 161 0.71 0.93 -13.30
C SER A 161 1.37 1.10 -11.93
N ARG A 162 2.33 0.22 -11.64
CA ARG A 162 3.16 0.23 -10.43
C ARG A 162 4.60 0.63 -10.76
N ASP A 163 4.81 1.27 -11.92
CA ASP A 163 6.10 1.81 -12.27
C ASP A 163 6.45 2.97 -11.34
N HIS A 164 7.68 2.99 -10.87
CA HIS A 164 8.18 4.11 -10.09
C HIS A 164 8.40 5.34 -10.99
N ALA A 165 8.26 6.52 -10.42
CA ALA A 165 8.57 7.78 -11.07
C ALA A 165 9.56 8.61 -10.25
N VAL A 166 10.46 9.29 -10.96
CA VAL A 166 11.32 10.32 -10.38
C VAL A 166 11.01 11.63 -11.10
N VAL A 167 10.50 12.60 -10.37
CA VAL A 167 9.99 13.86 -10.92
C VAL A 167 10.59 15.03 -10.19
N GLU A 168 11.06 16.04 -10.93
CA GLU A 168 11.48 17.33 -10.38
C GLU A 168 10.35 18.35 -10.61
N SER A 169 9.84 18.90 -9.53
CA SER A 169 8.80 19.94 -9.57
C SER A 169 9.39 21.32 -9.89
N PRO A 170 8.57 22.29 -10.30
CA PRO A 170 9.00 23.68 -10.50
C PRO A 170 9.62 24.33 -9.25
N SER A 171 9.31 23.81 -8.07
CA SER A 171 9.92 24.26 -6.80
C SER A 171 11.32 23.70 -6.55
N GLY A 172 11.79 22.76 -7.40
CA GLY A 172 13.07 22.07 -7.26
C GLY A 172 13.05 20.90 -6.27
N VAL A 173 11.85 20.46 -5.85
CA VAL A 173 11.70 19.21 -5.08
C VAL A 173 11.77 18.03 -6.04
N ILE A 174 12.57 17.03 -5.69
CA ILE A 174 12.68 15.79 -6.45
C ILE A 174 11.86 14.71 -5.73
N SER A 175 10.76 14.29 -6.33
CA SER A 175 9.87 13.27 -5.77
C SER A 175 10.18 11.89 -6.34
N VAL A 176 10.28 10.90 -5.47
CA VAL A 176 10.46 9.47 -5.80
C VAL A 176 9.23 8.72 -5.30
N ILE A 177 8.47 8.13 -6.23
CA ILE A 177 7.18 7.52 -5.95
C ILE A 177 7.15 6.11 -6.52
#